data_2d525f5961eaf24521c89d7dd78d436d
#
_entry.id   2d525f5961eaf24521c89d7dd78d436d
#
_cell.length_a   1.000
_cell.length_b   1.000
_cell.length_c   1.000
_cell.angle_alpha   90.00
_cell.angle_beta   90.00
_cell.angle_gamma   90.00
#
_symmetry.space_group_name_H-M   'P 1'
#
loop_
_entity.id
_entity.type
_entity.pdbx_description
1 polymer ?
#
loop_
_entity_poly.entity_id
_entity_poly.type
_entity_poly.pdbx_seq_one_letter_code
_entity_poly.pdbx_strand_id
1 'polypeptide(L)'
;MIRHLMIMIWNQRRSNVWLFLELALVVCLLWGLLDSFLVDEYTYRRPLGMDIERGYRINLGRVAESSPAFLPDSLREQTEGEDLLRLLELVERVPEVEATCVSVCGCPFLSRNWWSSLMRAEADSTDAGSGVIRMREVSSAYFDVFRMTDKQGRPLREAMEENAGPLVISEELEAILFDEESAVG
;
A
#
# COMPACT_ATOMS: atom_id res chain seq x y z
N MET A 1 48.88 4.57 33.72
CA MET A 1 48.49 5.20 32.43
C MET A 1 47.03 5.64 32.43
N ILE A 2 46.04 4.79 32.67
CA ILE A 2 44.60 5.09 32.61
C ILE A 2 44.18 6.26 33.53
N ARG A 3 44.68 6.30 34.77
CA ARG A 3 44.41 7.36 35.76
C ARG A 3 44.91 8.74 35.28
N HIS A 4 46.03 8.81 34.61
CA HIS A 4 46.58 10.05 34.07
C HIS A 4 45.78 10.57 32.88
N LEU A 5 45.31 9.65 32.01
CA LEU A 5 44.40 9.95 30.92
C LEU A 5 43.05 10.51 31.42
N MET A 6 42.47 9.89 32.46
CA MET A 6 41.23 10.37 33.08
C MET A 6 41.35 11.80 33.65
N ILE A 7 42.46 12.11 34.32
CA ILE A 7 42.73 13.47 34.86
C ILE A 7 42.87 14.49 33.71
N MET A 8 43.54 14.12 32.62
CA MET A 8 43.71 14.96 31.47
C MET A 8 42.37 15.23 30.75
N ILE A 9 41.55 14.25 30.58
CA ILE A 9 40.20 14.35 30.04
C ILE A 9 39.31 15.24 30.91
N TRP A 10 39.42 15.13 32.25
CA TRP A 10 38.65 15.98 33.16
C TRP A 10 39.10 17.45 33.18
N ASN A 11 40.36 17.70 33.05
CA ASN A 11 40.92 19.06 32.98
C ASN A 11 40.53 19.78 31.67
N GLN A 12 40.36 19.03 30.59
CA GLN A 12 39.94 19.57 29.26
C GLN A 12 38.45 19.39 28.99
N ARG A 13 37.64 19.20 30.02
CA ARG A 13 36.22 18.88 29.88
C ARG A 13 35.43 19.82 28.97
N ARG A 14 35.72 21.14 28.95
CA ARG A 14 35.01 22.10 28.10
C ARG A 14 35.27 21.86 26.60
N SER A 15 36.48 21.56 26.23
CA SER A 15 36.87 21.26 24.85
C SER A 15 36.36 19.84 24.45
N ASN A 16 36.48 18.91 25.38
CA ASN A 16 36.06 17.53 25.16
C ASN A 16 34.54 17.36 25.05
N VAL A 17 33.74 18.21 25.75
CA VAL A 17 32.27 18.22 25.62
C VAL A 17 31.83 18.56 24.19
N TRP A 18 32.49 19.53 23.55
CA TRP A 18 32.18 19.88 22.17
C TRP A 18 32.47 18.73 21.23
N LEU A 19 33.62 18.12 21.36
CA LEU A 19 34.03 16.97 20.57
C LEU A 19 33.12 15.75 20.79
N PHE A 20 32.68 15.56 22.04
CA PHE A 20 31.69 14.51 22.36
C PHE A 20 30.33 14.76 21.71
N LEU A 21 29.86 16.02 21.73
CA LEU A 21 28.59 16.40 21.07
C LEU A 21 28.65 16.19 19.55
N GLU A 22 29.75 16.57 18.93
CA GLU A 22 30.00 16.36 17.51
C GLU A 22 30.00 14.87 17.17
N LEU A 23 30.71 14.06 17.94
CA LEU A 23 30.74 12.63 17.75
C LEU A 23 29.37 11.98 17.97
N ALA A 24 28.63 12.41 19.00
CA ALA A 24 27.29 11.93 19.28
C ALA A 24 26.33 12.25 18.12
N LEU A 25 26.42 13.46 17.56
CA LEU A 25 25.61 13.86 16.40
C LEU A 25 25.91 12.99 15.19
N VAL A 26 27.20 12.76 14.90
CA VAL A 26 27.61 11.87 13.79
C VAL A 26 27.09 10.46 14.00
N VAL A 27 27.19 9.92 15.21
CA VAL A 27 26.65 8.58 15.52
C VAL A 27 25.13 8.52 15.34
N CYS A 28 24.40 9.53 15.81
CA CYS A 28 22.94 9.59 15.62
C CYS A 28 22.55 9.65 14.13
N LEU A 29 23.27 10.45 13.33
CA LEU A 29 23.02 10.52 11.89
C LEU A 29 23.32 9.20 11.18
N LEU A 30 24.46 8.57 11.50
CA LEU A 30 24.82 7.26 10.96
C LEU A 30 23.81 6.17 11.37
N TRP A 31 23.35 6.21 12.62
CA TRP A 31 22.31 5.29 13.08
C TRP A 31 21.02 5.46 12.29
N GLY A 32 20.54 6.70 12.11
CA GLY A 32 19.34 6.98 11.34
C GLY A 32 19.44 6.53 9.88
N LEU A 33 20.60 6.73 9.25
CA LEU A 33 20.85 6.24 7.90
C LEU A 33 20.86 4.70 7.84
N LEU A 34 21.52 4.05 8.81
CA LEU A 34 21.57 2.60 8.86
C LEU A 34 20.20 1.99 9.10
N ASP A 35 19.42 2.55 10.04
CA ASP A 35 18.06 2.11 10.33
C ASP A 35 17.17 2.22 9.10
N SER A 36 17.18 3.37 8.42
CA SER A 36 16.43 3.57 7.16
C SER A 36 16.83 2.55 6.11
N PHE A 37 18.13 2.33 5.93
CA PHE A 37 18.62 1.34 4.97
C PHE A 37 18.17 -0.09 5.31
N LEU A 38 18.23 -0.48 6.57
CA LEU A 38 17.79 -1.81 7.01
C LEU A 38 16.28 -2.01 6.83
N VAL A 39 15.48 -0.98 7.15
CA VAL A 39 14.02 -1.01 6.96
C VAL A 39 13.67 -1.11 5.48
N ASP A 40 14.33 -0.33 4.63
CA ASP A 40 14.11 -0.36 3.18
C ASP A 40 14.49 -1.71 2.59
N GLU A 41 15.65 -2.25 2.96
CA GLU A 41 16.12 -3.56 2.50
C GLU A 41 15.19 -4.69 2.98
N TYR A 42 14.76 -4.65 4.24
CA TYR A 42 13.80 -5.61 4.77
C TYR A 42 12.46 -5.55 4.05
N THR A 43 11.95 -4.33 3.80
CA THR A 43 10.69 -4.11 3.08
C THR A 43 10.78 -4.58 1.63
N TYR A 44 11.91 -4.30 0.97
CA TYR A 44 12.16 -4.71 -0.41
C TYR A 44 12.21 -6.23 -0.58
N ARG A 45 12.75 -6.94 0.42
CA ARG A 45 12.86 -8.40 0.39
C ARG A 45 11.60 -9.15 0.82
N ARG A 46 10.60 -8.44 1.36
CA ARG A 46 9.34 -9.09 1.73
C ARG A 46 8.60 -9.56 0.48
N PRO A 47 8.02 -10.77 0.51
CA PRO A 47 7.15 -11.21 -0.55
C PRO A 47 5.95 -10.25 -0.67
N LEU A 48 5.69 -9.79 -1.87
CA LEU A 48 4.61 -8.82 -2.13
C LEU A 48 3.21 -9.43 -1.96
N GLY A 49 3.10 -10.76 -1.92
CA GLY A 49 1.81 -11.46 -1.92
C GLY A 49 1.04 -11.30 -3.24
N MET A 50 1.68 -10.75 -4.27
CA MET A 50 1.08 -10.51 -5.57
C MET A 50 2.16 -10.61 -6.67
N ASP A 51 1.75 -11.06 -7.85
CA ASP A 51 2.60 -11.08 -9.05
C ASP A 51 2.47 -9.74 -9.78
N ILE A 52 3.57 -9.03 -9.90
CA ILE A 52 3.66 -7.74 -10.61
C ILE A 52 4.49 -7.82 -11.89
N GLU A 53 5.01 -9.01 -12.21
CA GLU A 53 5.82 -9.19 -13.40
C GLU A 53 4.96 -8.97 -14.64
N ARG A 54 5.49 -8.21 -15.58
CA ARG A 54 4.81 -7.85 -16.84
C ARG A 54 3.48 -7.13 -16.68
N GLY A 55 3.22 -6.56 -15.49
CA GLY A 55 2.08 -5.71 -15.23
C GLY A 55 2.28 -4.30 -15.83
N TYR A 56 1.31 -3.83 -16.62
CA TYR A 56 1.30 -2.49 -17.19
C TYR A 56 0.12 -1.70 -16.66
N ARG A 57 0.36 -0.44 -16.32
CA ARG A 57 -0.68 0.45 -15.87
C ARG A 57 -1.00 1.50 -16.92
N ILE A 58 -2.28 1.59 -17.28
CA ILE A 58 -2.80 2.63 -18.13
C ILE A 58 -3.52 3.65 -17.24
N ASN A 59 -3.05 4.90 -17.26
CA ASN A 59 -3.74 5.99 -16.58
C ASN A 59 -4.73 6.61 -17.54
N LEU A 60 -5.99 6.59 -17.16
CA LEU A 60 -7.05 7.27 -17.89
C LEU A 60 -7.21 8.68 -17.35
N GLY A 61 -7.35 9.64 -18.23
CA GLY A 61 -7.59 11.03 -17.92
C GLY A 61 -8.68 11.60 -18.81
N ARG A 62 -9.37 12.61 -18.33
CA ARG A 62 -10.31 13.37 -19.16
C ARG A 62 -9.54 14.22 -20.17
N VAL A 63 -10.10 14.33 -21.36
CA VAL A 63 -9.61 15.25 -22.39
C VAL A 63 -9.81 16.68 -21.86
N ALA A 64 -8.78 17.51 -21.95
CA ALA A 64 -8.86 18.90 -21.50
C ALA A 64 -9.95 19.68 -22.29
N GLU A 65 -10.67 20.56 -21.62
CA GLU A 65 -11.71 21.39 -22.24
C GLU A 65 -11.20 22.25 -23.43
N SER A 66 -9.91 22.58 -23.41
CA SER A 66 -9.23 23.30 -24.48
C SER A 66 -8.89 22.44 -25.70
N SER A 67 -9.09 21.13 -25.63
CA SER A 67 -8.79 20.20 -26.74
C SER A 67 -9.90 20.21 -27.78
N PRO A 68 -9.57 20.16 -29.08
CA PRO A 68 -10.57 20.00 -30.14
C PRO A 68 -11.37 18.68 -30.04
N ALA A 69 -10.88 17.71 -29.33
CA ALA A 69 -11.54 16.42 -29.08
C ALA A 69 -12.39 16.41 -27.80
N PHE A 70 -12.50 17.54 -27.09
CA PHE A 70 -13.36 17.64 -25.93
C PHE A 70 -14.84 17.57 -26.30
N LEU A 71 -15.54 16.61 -25.69
CA LEU A 71 -16.97 16.46 -25.81
C LEU A 71 -17.63 16.84 -24.47
N PRO A 72 -18.45 17.91 -24.42
CA PRO A 72 -19.17 18.25 -23.19
C PRO A 72 -20.09 17.13 -22.74
N ASP A 73 -20.28 16.98 -21.44
CA ASP A 73 -21.09 15.90 -20.85
C ASP A 73 -22.53 15.90 -21.38
N SER A 74 -23.07 17.08 -21.75
CA SER A 74 -24.41 17.23 -22.37
C SER A 74 -24.53 16.62 -23.76
N LEU A 75 -23.43 16.38 -24.45
CA LEU A 75 -23.37 15.80 -25.80
C LEU A 75 -22.84 14.36 -25.80
N ARG A 76 -22.52 13.82 -24.63
CA ARG A 76 -22.12 12.43 -24.50
C ARG A 76 -23.33 11.52 -24.50
N GLU A 77 -23.31 10.53 -25.36
CA GLU A 77 -24.34 9.49 -25.42
C GLU A 77 -24.12 8.37 -24.38
N GLN A 78 -22.87 8.24 -23.87
CA GLN A 78 -22.47 7.18 -22.97
C GLN A 78 -21.94 7.75 -21.66
N THR A 79 -22.11 6.99 -20.60
CA THR A 79 -21.54 7.30 -19.29
C THR A 79 -20.03 6.97 -19.26
N GLU A 80 -19.29 7.60 -18.36
CA GLU A 80 -17.85 7.30 -18.17
C GLU A 80 -17.59 5.81 -17.85
N GLY A 81 -18.53 5.16 -17.15
CA GLY A 81 -18.45 3.74 -16.85
C GLY A 81 -18.58 2.86 -18.11
N GLU A 82 -19.48 3.21 -19.02
CA GLU A 82 -19.64 2.49 -20.30
C GLU A 82 -18.42 2.67 -21.19
N ASP A 83 -17.86 3.88 -21.25
CA ASP A 83 -16.62 4.16 -21.97
C ASP A 83 -15.45 3.34 -21.43
N LEU A 84 -15.36 3.22 -20.09
CA LEU A 84 -14.35 2.42 -19.43
C LEU A 84 -14.49 0.92 -19.77
N LEU A 85 -15.70 0.37 -19.69
CA LEU A 85 -15.96 -1.02 -20.04
C LEU A 85 -15.60 -1.31 -21.50
N ARG A 86 -15.97 -0.43 -22.41
CA ARG A 86 -15.62 -0.55 -23.82
C ARG A 86 -14.11 -0.51 -24.05
N LEU A 87 -13.41 0.33 -23.31
CA LEU A 87 -11.96 0.42 -23.39
C LEU A 87 -11.29 -0.87 -22.88
N LEU A 88 -11.82 -1.46 -21.80
CA LEU A 88 -11.35 -2.76 -21.29
C LEU A 88 -11.52 -3.85 -22.36
N GLU A 89 -12.70 -3.95 -22.98
CA GLU A 89 -12.95 -4.90 -24.06
C GLU A 89 -11.98 -4.73 -25.25
N LEU A 90 -11.62 -3.49 -25.57
CA LEU A 90 -10.66 -3.23 -26.65
C LEU A 90 -9.24 -3.68 -26.28
N VAL A 91 -8.83 -3.47 -25.03
CA VAL A 91 -7.52 -3.90 -24.53
C VAL A 91 -7.46 -5.43 -24.44
N GLU A 92 -8.52 -6.09 -23.99
CA GLU A 92 -8.60 -7.56 -23.92
C GLU A 92 -8.54 -8.27 -25.27
N ARG A 93 -8.87 -7.56 -26.34
CA ARG A 93 -8.72 -8.11 -27.72
C ARG A 93 -7.29 -8.12 -28.23
N VAL A 94 -6.37 -7.47 -27.52
CA VAL A 94 -4.94 -7.47 -27.88
C VAL A 94 -4.35 -8.83 -27.51
N PRO A 95 -3.79 -9.61 -28.46
CA PRO A 95 -3.36 -10.99 -28.22
C PRO A 95 -2.29 -11.15 -27.14
N GLU A 96 -1.53 -10.09 -26.88
CA GLU A 96 -0.46 -10.05 -25.90
C GLU A 96 -0.96 -9.73 -24.47
N VAL A 97 -2.25 -9.40 -24.31
CA VAL A 97 -2.86 -9.10 -23.03
C VAL A 97 -3.52 -10.35 -22.47
N GLU A 98 -3.03 -10.81 -21.34
CA GLU A 98 -3.51 -12.01 -20.66
C GLU A 98 -4.79 -11.71 -19.86
N ALA A 99 -4.81 -10.59 -19.12
CA ALA A 99 -5.95 -10.17 -18.32
C ALA A 99 -5.91 -8.66 -18.07
N THR A 100 -7.09 -8.06 -17.83
CA THR A 100 -7.23 -6.65 -17.47
C THR A 100 -8.01 -6.48 -16.19
N CYS A 101 -7.74 -5.41 -15.45
CA CYS A 101 -8.51 -5.04 -14.27
C CYS A 101 -8.64 -3.53 -14.13
N VAL A 102 -9.66 -3.10 -13.41
CA VAL A 102 -9.85 -1.70 -13.02
C VAL A 102 -9.56 -1.55 -11.54
N SER A 103 -8.88 -0.49 -11.17
CA SER A 103 -8.71 -0.14 -9.78
C SER A 103 -8.77 1.37 -9.57
N VAL A 104 -9.48 1.78 -8.53
CA VAL A 104 -9.46 3.13 -8.00
C VAL A 104 -8.49 3.13 -6.82
N CYS A 105 -7.37 3.85 -6.95
CA CYS A 105 -6.30 3.88 -5.93
C CYS A 105 -5.71 2.51 -5.55
N GLY A 106 -5.92 1.47 -6.35
CA GLY A 106 -5.51 0.10 -6.06
C GLY A 106 -4.19 -0.34 -6.65
N CYS A 107 -3.57 0.48 -7.51
CA CYS A 107 -2.31 0.07 -8.15
C CYS A 107 -1.17 -0.02 -7.13
N PRO A 108 -0.38 -1.11 -7.14
CA PRO A 108 0.79 -1.24 -6.29
C PRO A 108 1.75 -0.06 -6.45
N PHE A 109 2.44 0.31 -5.37
CA PHE A 109 3.46 1.37 -5.34
C PHE A 109 2.99 2.79 -5.68
N LEU A 110 1.69 3.05 -5.69
CA LEU A 110 1.19 4.42 -5.79
C LEU A 110 1.07 5.07 -4.41
N SER A 111 1.48 6.33 -4.36
CA SER A 111 1.31 7.16 -3.16
C SER A 111 -0.14 7.60 -2.93
N ARG A 112 -1.01 7.43 -3.91
CA ARG A 112 -2.43 7.78 -3.79
C ARG A 112 -3.15 6.67 -3.02
N ASN A 113 -3.44 6.92 -1.75
CA ASN A 113 -4.16 6.02 -0.89
C ASN A 113 -5.48 6.66 -0.45
N TRP A 114 -6.53 5.86 -0.43
CA TRP A 114 -7.76 6.24 0.24
C TRP A 114 -7.71 5.72 1.67
N TRP A 115 -7.92 6.61 2.62
CA TRP A 115 -7.93 6.28 4.04
C TRP A 115 -9.36 6.24 4.54
N SER A 116 -9.71 5.23 5.30
CA SER A 116 -10.97 5.13 6.00
C SER A 116 -10.76 4.60 7.40
N SER A 117 -11.71 4.82 8.30
CA SER A 117 -11.74 4.17 9.59
C SER A 117 -12.70 3.00 9.54
N LEU A 118 -12.25 1.86 10.00
CA LEU A 118 -13.10 0.67 10.14
C LEU A 118 -13.29 0.38 11.62
N MET A 119 -14.53 0.07 12.01
CA MET A 119 -14.88 -0.35 13.35
C MET A 119 -15.73 -1.62 13.27
N ARG A 120 -15.56 -2.52 14.22
CA ARG A 120 -16.44 -3.68 14.36
C ARG A 120 -17.82 -3.20 14.80
N ALA A 121 -18.89 -3.63 14.10
CA ALA A 121 -20.25 -3.14 14.35
C ALA A 121 -20.81 -3.49 15.76
N GLU A 122 -20.29 -4.55 16.37
CA GLU A 122 -20.71 -5.04 17.68
C GLU A 122 -19.87 -4.54 18.85
N ALA A 123 -18.83 -3.75 18.56
CA ALA A 123 -17.94 -3.27 19.61
C ALA A 123 -18.53 -2.05 20.31
N ASP A 124 -18.67 -2.14 21.62
CA ASP A 124 -18.98 -0.98 22.46
C ASP A 124 -17.89 0.08 22.28
N SER A 125 -18.26 1.33 22.11
CA SER A 125 -17.45 2.44 21.59
C SER A 125 -16.15 2.76 22.36
N THR A 126 -15.83 2.02 23.40
CA THR A 126 -14.67 2.23 24.25
C THR A 126 -13.49 1.29 24.06
N ASP A 127 -13.68 0.12 23.43
CA ASP A 127 -12.63 -0.92 23.36
C ASP A 127 -12.46 -1.56 21.95
N ALA A 128 -13.18 -1.09 20.99
CA ALA A 128 -13.11 -1.66 19.65
C ALA A 128 -11.83 -1.25 18.96
N GLY A 129 -11.12 -2.22 18.46
CA GLY A 129 -10.03 -2.02 17.53
C GLY A 129 -10.45 -1.12 16.37
N SER A 130 -10.35 0.19 16.56
CA SER A 130 -10.56 1.17 15.50
C SER A 130 -9.21 1.50 14.91
N GLY A 131 -9.07 1.27 13.63
CA GLY A 131 -7.83 1.56 12.92
C GLY A 131 -8.09 2.42 11.69
N VAL A 132 -7.14 3.29 11.38
CA VAL A 132 -7.10 3.93 10.06
C VAL A 132 -6.60 2.90 9.08
N ILE A 133 -7.45 2.54 8.13
CA ILE A 133 -7.14 1.53 7.11
C ILE A 133 -6.95 2.18 5.74
N ARG A 134 -6.20 1.50 4.90
CA ARG A 134 -6.10 1.83 3.48
C ARG A 134 -7.12 1.01 2.71
N MET A 135 -8.05 1.67 2.08
CA MET A 135 -9.03 1.03 1.20
C MET A 135 -8.57 1.09 -0.26
N ARG A 136 -8.91 0.04 -0.98
CA ARG A 136 -8.73 -0.04 -2.42
C ARG A 136 -10.00 -0.57 -3.05
N GLU A 137 -10.54 0.17 -3.98
CA GLU A 137 -11.67 -0.28 -4.78
C GLU A 137 -11.12 -0.90 -6.06
N VAL A 138 -11.43 -2.16 -6.27
CA VAL A 138 -10.89 -2.96 -7.37
C VAL A 138 -11.99 -3.80 -7.99
N SER A 139 -11.85 -4.09 -9.29
CA SER A 139 -12.70 -5.11 -9.92
C SER A 139 -12.30 -6.51 -9.46
N SER A 140 -13.21 -7.47 -9.57
CA SER A 140 -12.91 -8.88 -9.22
C SER A 140 -11.71 -9.44 -10.00
N ALA A 141 -11.54 -9.03 -11.26
CA ALA A 141 -10.40 -9.41 -12.09
C ALA A 141 -9.04 -8.94 -11.56
N TYR A 142 -9.02 -7.98 -10.63
CA TYR A 142 -7.78 -7.50 -9.99
C TYR A 142 -7.02 -8.64 -9.31
N PHE A 143 -7.73 -9.54 -8.66
CA PHE A 143 -7.11 -10.67 -7.94
C PHE A 143 -6.50 -11.69 -8.89
N ASP A 144 -7.07 -11.85 -10.08
CA ASP A 144 -6.52 -12.73 -11.13
C ASP A 144 -5.28 -12.11 -11.77
N VAL A 145 -5.35 -10.82 -12.12
CA VAL A 145 -4.22 -10.10 -12.73
C VAL A 145 -2.99 -10.14 -11.83
N PHE A 146 -3.18 -10.01 -10.52
CA PHE A 146 -2.10 -10.04 -9.53
C PHE A 146 -1.89 -11.42 -8.90
N ARG A 147 -2.60 -12.46 -9.35
CA ARG A 147 -2.52 -13.85 -8.87
C ARG A 147 -2.53 -13.94 -7.35
N MET A 148 -3.41 -13.17 -6.71
CA MET A 148 -3.52 -13.12 -5.26
C MET A 148 -4.21 -14.36 -4.72
N THR A 149 -3.71 -14.86 -3.59
CA THR A 149 -4.23 -16.04 -2.91
C THR A 149 -4.67 -15.72 -1.48
N ASP A 150 -5.57 -16.52 -0.95
CA ASP A 150 -5.94 -16.50 0.46
C ASP A 150 -4.85 -17.15 1.35
N LYS A 151 -5.09 -17.18 2.67
CA LYS A 151 -4.20 -17.84 3.65
C LYS A 151 -3.97 -19.33 3.38
N GLN A 152 -4.90 -20.00 2.69
CA GLN A 152 -4.82 -21.41 2.33
C GLN A 152 -4.15 -21.64 0.97
N GLY A 153 -3.78 -20.58 0.27
CA GLY A 153 -3.17 -20.63 -1.07
C GLY A 153 -4.20 -20.83 -2.20
N ARG A 154 -5.50 -20.67 -1.95
CA ARG A 154 -6.54 -20.71 -2.99
C ARG A 154 -6.62 -19.35 -3.68
N PRO A 155 -6.92 -19.31 -5.00
CA PRO A 155 -7.16 -18.05 -5.69
C PRO A 155 -8.25 -17.22 -4.99
N LEU A 156 -7.98 -15.96 -4.71
CA LEU A 156 -8.92 -15.09 -3.99
C LEU A 156 -10.24 -14.93 -4.71
N ARG A 157 -10.25 -14.96 -6.05
CA ARG A 157 -11.48 -14.88 -6.84
C ARG A 157 -12.44 -16.03 -6.54
N GLU A 158 -11.94 -17.26 -6.44
CA GLU A 158 -12.76 -18.43 -6.11
C GLU A 158 -13.38 -18.30 -4.72
N ALA A 159 -12.60 -17.84 -3.74
CA ALA A 159 -13.08 -17.60 -2.39
C ALA A 159 -14.15 -16.48 -2.32
N MET A 160 -14.11 -15.52 -3.26
CA MET A 160 -15.07 -14.42 -3.33
C MET A 160 -16.40 -14.83 -4.00
N GLU A 161 -16.37 -15.75 -4.95
CA GLU A 161 -17.59 -16.22 -5.65
C GLU A 161 -18.55 -16.95 -4.71
N GLU A 162 -18.04 -17.50 -3.60
CA GLU A 162 -18.84 -18.17 -2.58
C GLU A 162 -19.64 -17.18 -1.70
N ASN A 163 -19.27 -15.89 -1.70
CA ASN A 163 -19.83 -14.89 -0.80
C ASN A 163 -20.45 -13.71 -1.55
N ALA A 164 -21.63 -13.29 -1.15
CA ALA A 164 -22.29 -12.12 -1.71
C ALA A 164 -21.69 -10.81 -1.13
N GLY A 165 -20.97 -10.06 -1.96
CA GLY A 165 -20.37 -8.76 -1.57
C GLY A 165 -19.12 -8.88 -0.70
N PRO A 166 -18.12 -9.66 -1.14
CA PRO A 166 -16.95 -9.95 -0.34
C PRO A 166 -16.08 -8.70 -0.10
N LEU A 167 -15.64 -8.55 1.15
CA LEU A 167 -14.59 -7.62 1.54
C LEU A 167 -13.32 -8.43 1.81
N VAL A 168 -12.25 -8.14 1.07
CA VAL A 168 -10.96 -8.76 1.32
C VAL A 168 -10.17 -7.89 2.28
N ILE A 169 -9.74 -8.46 3.39
CA ILE A 169 -8.93 -7.79 4.41
C ILE A 169 -7.55 -8.45 4.51
N SER A 170 -6.55 -7.67 4.94
CA SER A 170 -5.23 -8.24 5.24
C SER A 170 -5.26 -9.02 6.55
N GLU A 171 -4.34 -9.99 6.69
CA GLU A 171 -4.14 -10.73 7.93
C GLU A 171 -3.85 -9.83 9.13
N GLU A 172 -3.10 -8.75 8.92
CA GLU A 172 -2.83 -7.75 9.95
C GLU A 172 -4.11 -7.05 10.42
N LEU A 173 -5.02 -6.72 9.48
CA LEU A 173 -6.29 -6.08 9.82
C LEU A 173 -7.24 -7.07 10.50
N GLU A 174 -7.25 -8.32 10.07
CA GLU A 174 -8.00 -9.38 10.73
C GLU A 174 -7.58 -9.53 12.20
N ALA A 175 -6.28 -9.59 12.48
CA ALA A 175 -5.75 -9.69 13.84
C ALA A 175 -6.13 -8.47 14.71
N ILE A 176 -6.20 -7.27 14.14
CA ILE A 176 -6.59 -6.05 14.85
C ILE A 176 -8.09 -6.03 15.19
N LEU A 177 -8.93 -6.51 14.26
CA LEU A 177 -10.40 -6.41 14.40
C LEU A 177 -11.02 -7.60 15.12
N PHE A 178 -10.45 -8.77 14.98
CA PHE A 178 -11.06 -10.02 15.41
C PHE A 178 -10.21 -10.80 16.43
N ASP A 179 -9.04 -10.28 16.83
CA ASP A 179 -8.08 -10.96 17.70
C ASP A 179 -7.71 -12.35 17.17
N GLU A 180 -8.19 -13.40 17.84
CA GLU A 180 -7.96 -14.81 17.45
C GLU A 180 -9.15 -15.44 16.70
N GLU A 181 -10.26 -14.69 16.51
CA GLU A 181 -11.41 -15.17 15.78
C GLU A 181 -11.21 -15.03 14.27
N SER A 182 -11.74 -15.97 13.49
CA SER A 182 -11.71 -15.87 12.03
C SER A 182 -12.71 -14.83 11.52
N ALA A 183 -12.24 -13.96 10.63
CA ALA A 183 -13.11 -13.00 9.94
C ALA A 183 -13.87 -13.62 8.74
N VAL A 184 -13.58 -14.87 8.41
CA VAL A 184 -14.25 -15.58 7.30
C VAL A 184 -15.61 -16.06 7.78
N GLY A 185 -16.68 -15.43 7.25
CA GLY A 185 -18.08 -15.75 7.53
C GLY A 185 -18.81 -16.32 6.33
#